data_a2d276c8eabb3e7c715a1fec6ea398dc
#
_entry.id   a2d276c8eabb3e7c715a1fec6ea398dc
#
_cell.length_a   1.000
_cell.length_b   1.000
_cell.length_c   1.000
_cell.angle_alpha   90.00
_cell.angle_beta   90.00
_cell.angle_gamma   90.00
#
_symmetry.space_group_name_H-M   'P 1'
#
loop_
_entity.id
_entity.type
_entity.pdbx_description
1 polymer ?
#
loop_
_entity_poly.entity_id
_entity_poly.type
_entity_poly.pdbx_seq_one_letter_code
_entity_poly.pdbx_strand_id
1 'polypeptide(L)'
;MRISTIQAFNNGVTGIQRNYSNATRTQEQISTGNRILTPADDPVASVRLLQLEQQQNVLSQYDSNLTAAKNSLTQEEVTLNSVNTVLQRVRELAVQAGNGALDPQDRKSIAAELGEREDELLSLMNTRNARGEYLFSGFQGKTQPFVRGADGSYSYQGDEGQRKLQIASSLGIPISDNGKSIFESVTNAGRLKSQPDAAFPTSSTLSVSAPLVSDEVAFSGANGFPANGVQLQFNADGSYDIYELDSSGTPATVPLTDGTGLKMDDDPRKSDSLVFRGVTLQLDGAAAGGEAVNITPTLSGSGEIQQKQGILDTIANLRSALENPSNGNTDVRDAVAVALTNLDHGMVSVDQARGNIGARLNVIESTQTDNEDVTLVNKGVQADLRELDYAEALSRLSMQTVVLEAAQQSYVKIAGLSLFNKM
;
A
#
# COMPACT_ATOMS: atom_id res chain seq x y z
N MET A 1 -66.13 41.07 47.14
CA MET A 1 -66.46 40.90 45.70
C MET A 1 -65.56 41.63 44.68
N ARG A 2 -64.87 42.74 45.07
CA ARG A 2 -64.02 43.57 44.13
C ARG A 2 -62.73 42.87 43.72
N ILE A 3 -62.14 41.98 44.52
CA ILE A 3 -60.91 41.22 44.22
C ILE A 3 -61.18 40.15 43.14
N SER A 4 -62.35 39.51 43.16
CA SER A 4 -62.77 38.50 42.21
C SER A 4 -62.92 39.06 40.77
N THR A 5 -63.34 40.32 40.60
CA THR A 5 -63.52 40.91 39.25
C THR A 5 -62.19 41.30 38.58
N ILE A 6 -61.23 41.80 39.32
CA ILE A 6 -59.90 42.12 38.85
C ILE A 6 -59.15 40.81 38.50
N GLN A 7 -59.34 39.81 39.33
CA GLN A 7 -58.70 38.49 39.09
C GLN A 7 -59.29 37.80 37.87
N ALA A 8 -60.64 37.88 37.68
CA ALA A 8 -61.28 37.37 36.47
C ALA A 8 -60.80 38.08 35.18
N PHE A 9 -60.60 39.42 35.29
CA PHE A 9 -60.07 40.27 34.21
C PHE A 9 -58.64 39.87 33.86
N ASN A 10 -57.74 39.78 34.86
CA ASN A 10 -56.35 39.37 34.66
C ASN A 10 -56.25 37.94 34.11
N ASN A 11 -57.10 37.00 34.55
CA ASN A 11 -57.15 35.65 34.01
C ASN A 11 -57.61 35.65 32.54
N GLY A 12 -58.54 36.51 32.16
CA GLY A 12 -58.99 36.69 30.77
C GLY A 12 -57.87 37.21 29.86
N VAL A 13 -57.15 38.24 30.29
CA VAL A 13 -55.99 38.77 29.57
C VAL A 13 -54.87 37.72 29.41
N THR A 14 -54.54 36.99 30.48
CA THR A 14 -53.56 35.91 30.47
C THR A 14 -53.99 34.77 29.52
N GLY A 15 -55.30 34.47 29.46
CA GLY A 15 -55.85 33.47 28.53
C GLY A 15 -55.68 33.90 27.07
N ILE A 16 -56.02 35.17 26.75
CA ILE A 16 -55.87 35.73 25.40
C ILE A 16 -54.38 35.73 24.97
N GLN A 17 -53.48 36.19 25.86
CA GLN A 17 -52.05 36.20 25.61
C GLN A 17 -51.49 34.81 25.33
N ARG A 18 -51.96 33.79 26.09
CA ARG A 18 -51.56 32.41 25.90
C ARG A 18 -52.05 31.87 24.55
N ASN A 19 -53.31 32.15 24.19
CA ASN A 19 -53.87 31.73 22.89
C ASN A 19 -53.16 32.39 21.72
N TYR A 20 -52.83 33.68 21.83
CA TYR A 20 -52.06 34.39 20.83
C TYR A 20 -50.64 33.81 20.69
N SER A 21 -49.96 33.53 21.79
CA SER A 21 -48.65 32.90 21.78
C SER A 21 -48.66 31.51 21.11
N ASN A 22 -49.71 30.70 21.41
CA ASN A 22 -49.88 29.37 20.79
C ASN A 22 -50.11 29.46 19.28
N ALA A 23 -50.95 30.43 18.82
CA ALA A 23 -51.22 30.64 17.39
C ALA A 23 -49.96 31.12 16.66
N THR A 24 -49.21 32.09 17.22
CA THR A 24 -47.94 32.55 16.65
C THR A 24 -46.93 31.45 16.55
N ARG A 25 -46.82 30.60 17.57
CA ARG A 25 -45.89 29.47 17.57
C ARG A 25 -46.29 28.43 16.48
N THR A 26 -47.55 28.10 16.32
CA THR A 26 -48.01 27.19 15.25
C THR A 26 -47.71 27.81 13.87
N GLN A 27 -47.89 29.13 13.72
CA GLN A 27 -47.53 29.84 12.49
C GLN A 27 -46.04 29.78 12.21
N GLU A 28 -45.18 29.91 13.23
CA GLU A 28 -43.72 29.79 13.09
C GLU A 28 -43.32 28.34 12.71
N GLN A 29 -43.97 27.32 13.31
CA GLN A 29 -43.78 25.90 12.90
C GLN A 29 -44.13 25.69 11.43
N ILE A 30 -45.28 26.25 10.97
CA ILE A 30 -45.70 26.16 9.57
C ILE A 30 -44.72 26.88 8.64
N SER A 31 -44.18 28.08 9.06
CA SER A 31 -43.24 28.86 8.29
C SER A 31 -41.88 28.19 8.16
N THR A 32 -41.41 27.48 9.21
CA THR A 32 -40.11 26.80 9.23
C THR A 32 -40.18 25.36 8.75
N GLY A 33 -41.39 24.76 8.69
CA GLY A 33 -41.57 23.35 8.41
C GLY A 33 -41.12 22.40 9.53
N ASN A 34 -40.72 22.96 10.69
CA ASN A 34 -40.20 22.17 11.81
C ASN A 34 -41.26 22.08 12.93
N ARG A 35 -41.48 20.89 13.43
CA ARG A 35 -42.36 20.62 14.59
C ARG A 35 -41.71 21.13 15.89
N ILE A 36 -40.37 20.98 16.00
CA ILE A 36 -39.57 21.38 17.16
C ILE A 36 -38.80 22.66 16.81
N LEU A 37 -39.16 23.77 17.43
CA LEU A 37 -38.49 25.05 17.27
C LEU A 37 -37.44 25.30 18.38
N THR A 38 -37.77 24.87 19.60
CA THR A 38 -36.90 25.00 20.77
C THR A 38 -36.79 23.67 21.52
N PRO A 39 -35.70 23.46 22.27
CA PRO A 39 -35.56 22.24 23.10
C PRO A 39 -36.66 22.06 24.15
N ALA A 40 -37.38 23.13 24.49
CA ALA A 40 -38.50 23.10 25.42
C ALA A 40 -39.76 22.46 24.79
N ASP A 41 -39.85 22.34 23.47
CA ASP A 41 -41.01 21.80 22.77
C ASP A 41 -41.09 20.29 22.91
N ASP A 42 -39.96 19.63 22.73
CA ASP A 42 -39.79 18.19 22.92
C ASP A 42 -38.33 17.92 23.33
N PRO A 43 -38.05 17.89 24.64
CA PRO A 43 -36.68 17.68 25.13
C PRO A 43 -36.09 16.35 24.72
N VAL A 44 -36.92 15.30 24.61
CA VAL A 44 -36.43 13.95 24.25
C VAL A 44 -36.04 13.90 22.78
N ALA A 45 -36.92 14.39 21.91
CA ALA A 45 -36.62 14.45 20.49
C ALA A 45 -35.44 15.40 20.18
N SER A 46 -35.32 16.53 20.90
CA SER A 46 -34.21 17.46 20.74
C SER A 46 -32.86 16.84 21.10
N VAL A 47 -32.78 16.08 22.18
CA VAL A 47 -31.54 15.35 22.53
C VAL A 47 -31.21 14.31 21.47
N ARG A 48 -32.21 13.58 20.94
CA ARG A 48 -32.01 12.59 19.89
C ARG A 48 -31.57 13.21 18.57
N LEU A 49 -32.15 14.36 18.20
CA LEU A 49 -31.71 15.13 17.02
C LEU A 49 -30.25 15.55 17.15
N LEU A 50 -29.84 16.07 18.31
CA LEU A 50 -28.44 16.44 18.55
C LEU A 50 -27.47 15.25 18.44
N GLN A 51 -27.86 14.07 18.95
CA GLN A 51 -27.07 12.85 18.80
C GLN A 51 -26.92 12.43 17.35
N LEU A 52 -28.01 12.51 16.57
CA LEU A 52 -28.00 12.19 15.14
C LEU A 52 -27.17 13.19 14.33
N GLU A 53 -27.22 14.49 14.70
CA GLU A 53 -26.37 15.51 14.07
C GLU A 53 -24.87 15.27 14.37
N GLN A 54 -24.52 14.91 15.61
CA GLN A 54 -23.16 14.50 15.94
C GLN A 54 -22.71 13.28 15.13
N GLN A 55 -23.56 12.25 15.03
CA GLN A 55 -23.25 11.09 14.24
C GLN A 55 -23.08 11.43 12.75
N GLN A 56 -23.94 12.31 12.20
CA GLN A 56 -23.81 12.78 10.82
C GLN A 56 -22.51 13.54 10.57
N ASN A 57 -22.07 14.37 11.52
CA ASN A 57 -20.77 15.06 11.42
C ASN A 57 -19.59 14.09 11.41
N VAL A 58 -19.63 13.03 12.23
CA VAL A 58 -18.61 11.99 12.24
C VAL A 58 -18.60 11.21 10.92
N LEU A 59 -19.78 10.84 10.38
CA LEU A 59 -19.87 10.18 9.07
C LEU A 59 -19.33 11.05 7.94
N SER A 60 -19.61 12.35 7.95
CA SER A 60 -19.05 13.29 6.98
C SER A 60 -17.52 13.41 7.08
N GLN A 61 -16.95 13.32 8.30
CA GLN A 61 -15.52 13.25 8.49
C GLN A 61 -14.94 11.95 7.92
N TYR A 62 -15.60 10.80 8.14
CA TYR A 62 -15.17 9.54 7.55
C TYR A 62 -15.25 9.54 6.03
N ASP A 63 -16.29 10.14 5.44
CA ASP A 63 -16.40 10.27 3.98
C ASP A 63 -15.28 11.14 3.39
N SER A 64 -14.93 12.23 4.07
CA SER A 64 -13.77 13.04 3.70
C SER A 64 -12.45 12.25 3.78
N ASN A 65 -12.29 11.42 4.81
CA ASN A 65 -11.13 10.56 4.99
C ASN A 65 -11.08 9.45 3.93
N LEU A 66 -12.23 8.85 3.59
CA LEU A 66 -12.35 7.83 2.52
C LEU A 66 -11.93 8.41 1.17
N THR A 67 -12.41 9.61 0.84
CA THR A 67 -12.02 10.33 -0.38
C THR A 67 -10.52 10.61 -0.42
N ALA A 68 -9.95 11.08 0.70
CA ALA A 68 -8.51 11.34 0.80
C ALA A 68 -7.68 10.04 0.67
N ALA A 69 -8.13 8.96 1.30
CA ALA A 69 -7.51 7.64 1.21
C ALA A 69 -7.54 7.10 -0.22
N LYS A 70 -8.70 7.16 -0.88
CA LYS A 70 -8.88 6.73 -2.28
C LYS A 70 -7.93 7.47 -3.21
N ASN A 71 -7.86 8.79 -3.10
CA ASN A 71 -6.98 9.62 -3.93
C ASN A 71 -5.49 9.26 -3.72
N SER A 72 -5.07 9.06 -2.46
CA SER A 72 -3.68 8.68 -2.14
C SER A 72 -3.31 7.32 -2.71
N LEU A 73 -4.15 6.31 -2.51
CA LEU A 73 -3.93 4.95 -2.99
C LEU A 73 -4.00 4.85 -4.53
N THR A 74 -4.91 5.59 -5.17
CA THR A 74 -4.99 5.65 -6.64
C THR A 74 -3.72 6.26 -7.23
N GLN A 75 -3.18 7.32 -6.61
CA GLN A 75 -1.93 7.91 -7.07
C GLN A 75 -0.75 6.94 -6.92
N GLU A 76 -0.70 6.21 -5.81
CA GLU A 76 0.32 5.19 -5.57
C GLU A 76 0.21 4.04 -6.57
N GLU A 77 -1.01 3.55 -6.85
CA GLU A 77 -1.26 2.50 -7.85
C GLU A 77 -0.79 2.91 -9.25
N VAL A 78 -1.14 4.13 -9.70
CA VAL A 78 -0.71 4.66 -11.00
C VAL A 78 0.81 4.73 -11.08
N THR A 79 1.48 5.17 -10.01
CA THR A 79 2.94 5.23 -9.95
C THR A 79 3.56 3.83 -10.01
N LEU A 80 3.03 2.86 -9.25
CA LEU A 80 3.50 1.47 -9.29
C LEU A 80 3.25 0.79 -10.63
N ASN A 81 2.15 1.13 -11.32
CA ASN A 81 1.90 0.65 -12.67
C ASN A 81 2.94 1.19 -13.67
N SER A 82 3.32 2.46 -13.55
CA SER A 82 4.41 3.05 -14.36
C SER A 82 5.75 2.38 -14.05
N VAL A 83 6.06 2.13 -12.76
CA VAL A 83 7.24 1.36 -12.34
C VAL A 83 7.27 -0.01 -13.01
N ASN A 84 6.15 -0.74 -12.98
CA ASN A 84 6.06 -2.08 -13.59
C ASN A 84 6.32 -2.03 -15.12
N THR A 85 5.80 -1.01 -15.80
CA THR A 85 6.05 -0.80 -17.24
C THR A 85 7.54 -0.58 -17.54
N VAL A 86 8.21 0.23 -16.72
CA VAL A 86 9.65 0.46 -16.89
C VAL A 86 10.45 -0.80 -16.58
N LEU A 87 10.08 -1.56 -15.53
CA LEU A 87 10.71 -2.83 -15.20
C LEU A 87 10.58 -3.87 -16.33
N GLN A 88 9.42 -3.94 -16.97
CA GLN A 88 9.23 -4.80 -18.15
C GLN A 88 10.19 -4.39 -19.28
N ARG A 89 10.36 -3.10 -19.53
CA ARG A 89 11.32 -2.63 -20.53
C ARG A 89 12.77 -2.94 -20.15
N VAL A 90 13.14 -2.77 -18.89
CA VAL A 90 14.46 -3.16 -18.36
C VAL A 90 14.69 -4.67 -18.54
N ARG A 91 13.67 -5.48 -18.27
CA ARG A 91 13.73 -6.93 -18.49
C ARG A 91 13.94 -7.30 -19.95
N GLU A 92 13.27 -6.63 -20.89
CA GLU A 92 13.51 -6.82 -22.34
C GLU A 92 14.96 -6.50 -22.72
N LEU A 93 15.48 -5.38 -22.22
CA LEU A 93 16.88 -4.98 -22.43
C LEU A 93 17.87 -5.98 -21.84
N ALA A 94 17.57 -6.52 -20.65
CA ALA A 94 18.37 -7.58 -20.03
C ALA A 94 18.39 -8.86 -20.89
N VAL A 95 17.23 -9.28 -21.41
CA VAL A 95 17.15 -10.43 -22.33
C VAL A 95 17.95 -10.17 -23.61
N GLN A 96 17.87 -8.96 -24.16
CA GLN A 96 18.65 -8.57 -25.33
C GLN A 96 20.16 -8.59 -25.03
N ALA A 97 20.56 -8.11 -23.86
CA ALA A 97 21.95 -8.10 -23.40
C ALA A 97 22.54 -9.50 -23.21
N GLY A 98 21.70 -10.50 -22.91
CA GLY A 98 22.10 -11.91 -22.80
C GLY A 98 22.46 -12.59 -24.12
N ASN A 99 22.27 -11.91 -25.24
CA ASN A 99 22.68 -12.44 -26.55
C ASN A 99 24.21 -12.44 -26.67
N GLY A 100 24.83 -13.60 -26.62
CA GLY A 100 26.29 -13.76 -26.72
C GLY A 100 26.93 -13.31 -28.05
N ALA A 101 26.12 -12.97 -29.06
CA ALA A 101 26.61 -12.47 -30.35
C ALA A 101 26.81 -10.94 -30.38
N LEU A 102 26.47 -10.22 -29.29
CA LEU A 102 26.61 -8.77 -29.20
C LEU A 102 28.08 -8.36 -29.14
N ASP A 103 28.44 -7.36 -29.94
CA ASP A 103 29.71 -6.70 -29.83
C ASP A 103 29.78 -5.72 -28.63
N PRO A 104 30.97 -5.26 -28.23
CA PRO A 104 31.11 -4.34 -27.10
C PRO A 104 30.39 -3.00 -27.30
N GLN A 105 30.17 -2.56 -28.55
CA GLN A 105 29.47 -1.32 -28.87
C GLN A 105 27.95 -1.49 -28.68
N ASP A 106 27.41 -2.63 -29.09
CA ASP A 106 26.00 -2.99 -28.88
C ASP A 106 25.68 -3.08 -27.39
N ARG A 107 26.55 -3.72 -26.59
CA ARG A 107 26.41 -3.79 -25.12
C ARG A 107 26.40 -2.39 -24.50
N LYS A 108 27.27 -1.49 -24.97
CA LYS A 108 27.33 -0.11 -24.49
C LYS A 108 26.07 0.68 -24.84
N SER A 109 25.45 0.40 -25.98
CA SER A 109 24.19 1.02 -26.38
C SER A 109 23.04 0.56 -25.50
N ILE A 110 22.97 -0.74 -25.15
CA ILE A 110 22.00 -1.29 -24.21
C ILE A 110 22.24 -0.70 -22.81
N ALA A 111 23.49 -0.60 -22.37
CA ALA A 111 23.84 -0.02 -21.07
C ALA A 111 23.40 1.44 -20.95
N ALA A 112 23.53 2.23 -22.05
CA ALA A 112 23.05 3.61 -22.08
C ALA A 112 21.53 3.69 -21.91
N GLU A 113 20.75 2.82 -22.64
CA GLU A 113 19.29 2.77 -22.46
C GLU A 113 18.91 2.31 -21.05
N LEU A 114 19.63 1.36 -20.46
CA LEU A 114 19.43 0.94 -19.06
C LEU A 114 19.63 2.11 -18.09
N GLY A 115 20.64 2.96 -18.32
CA GLY A 115 20.89 4.16 -17.53
C GLY A 115 19.70 5.14 -17.54
N GLU A 116 19.09 5.38 -18.72
CA GLU A 116 17.89 6.22 -18.83
C GLU A 116 16.69 5.60 -18.09
N ARG A 117 16.52 4.27 -18.15
CA ARG A 117 15.46 3.58 -17.39
C ARG A 117 15.70 3.59 -15.89
N GLU A 118 16.95 3.51 -15.46
CA GLU A 118 17.37 3.62 -14.07
C GLU A 118 17.00 5.01 -13.50
N ASP A 119 17.29 6.08 -14.24
CA ASP A 119 16.96 7.46 -13.85
C ASP A 119 15.43 7.70 -13.86
N GLU A 120 14.71 7.13 -14.82
CA GLU A 120 13.24 7.16 -14.86
C GLU A 120 12.63 6.46 -13.63
N LEU A 121 13.12 5.26 -13.28
CA LEU A 121 12.69 4.54 -12.08
C LEU A 121 12.99 5.32 -10.81
N LEU A 122 14.18 5.89 -10.67
CA LEU A 122 14.54 6.73 -9.54
C LEU A 122 13.58 7.91 -9.39
N SER A 123 13.19 8.54 -10.50
CA SER A 123 12.20 9.62 -10.51
C SER A 123 10.83 9.14 -10.06
N LEU A 124 10.35 7.98 -10.53
CA LEU A 124 9.08 7.38 -10.12
C LEU A 124 9.06 7.00 -8.64
N MET A 125 10.14 6.40 -8.14
CA MET A 125 10.29 6.03 -6.73
C MET A 125 10.37 7.26 -5.81
N ASN A 126 10.76 8.43 -6.34
CA ASN A 126 10.80 9.72 -5.65
C ASN A 126 9.61 10.63 -5.99
N THR A 127 8.50 10.07 -6.48
CA THR A 127 7.29 10.84 -6.82
C THR A 127 6.68 11.48 -5.57
N ARG A 128 6.18 12.73 -5.74
CA ARG A 128 5.49 13.47 -4.69
C ARG A 128 3.99 13.57 -4.97
N ASN A 129 3.21 13.63 -3.91
CA ASN A 129 1.79 13.93 -3.98
C ASN A 129 1.53 15.44 -4.17
N ALA A 130 0.26 15.82 -4.32
CA ALA A 130 -0.15 17.22 -4.49
C ALA A 130 0.20 18.13 -3.30
N ARG A 131 0.49 17.56 -2.12
CA ARG A 131 0.95 18.28 -0.92
C ARG A 131 2.47 18.44 -0.86
N GLY A 132 3.19 17.92 -1.86
CA GLY A 132 4.65 17.93 -1.93
C GLY A 132 5.34 16.87 -1.07
N GLU A 133 4.58 15.90 -0.54
CA GLU A 133 5.12 14.78 0.25
C GLU A 133 5.47 13.62 -0.69
N TYR A 134 6.59 12.94 -0.41
CA TYR A 134 6.97 11.73 -1.13
C TYR A 134 6.02 10.56 -0.81
N LEU A 135 5.66 9.78 -1.83
CA LEU A 135 4.72 8.67 -1.71
C LEU A 135 5.31 7.51 -0.91
N PHE A 136 6.58 7.18 -1.13
CA PHE A 136 7.24 5.97 -0.64
C PHE A 136 8.19 6.20 0.54
N SER A 137 8.12 7.34 1.24
CA SER A 137 9.02 7.69 2.34
C SER A 137 8.53 7.30 3.74
N GLY A 138 7.41 6.56 3.84
CA GLY A 138 6.80 6.19 5.11
C GLY A 138 6.19 7.38 5.85
N PHE A 139 6.53 7.58 7.14
CA PHE A 139 6.11 8.76 7.91
C PHE A 139 6.90 10.01 7.56
N GLN A 140 8.10 9.88 7.01
CA GLN A 140 9.00 11.00 6.68
C GLN A 140 8.67 11.61 5.31
N GLY A 141 7.42 12.03 5.07
CA GLY A 141 6.94 12.51 3.78
C GLY A 141 7.73 13.66 3.14
N LYS A 142 8.60 14.36 3.88
CA LYS A 142 9.47 15.43 3.36
C LYS A 142 10.86 14.95 2.97
N THR A 143 11.26 13.75 3.37
CA THR A 143 12.57 13.15 3.07
C THR A 143 12.49 12.41 1.75
N GLN A 144 13.43 12.67 0.85
CA GLN A 144 13.55 11.94 -0.41
C GLN A 144 13.86 10.46 -0.11
N PRO A 145 13.01 9.52 -0.56
CA PRO A 145 13.17 8.12 -0.16
C PRO A 145 14.39 7.45 -0.76
N PHE A 146 14.72 7.69 -2.03
CA PHE A 146 15.84 7.03 -2.71
C PHE A 146 16.87 8.03 -3.16
N VAL A 147 18.13 7.81 -2.76
CA VAL A 147 19.27 8.68 -3.09
C VAL A 147 20.36 7.84 -3.70
N ARG A 148 20.93 8.33 -4.82
CA ARG A 148 22.11 7.73 -5.46
C ARG A 148 23.39 8.18 -4.76
N GLY A 149 24.18 7.24 -4.30
CA GLY A 149 25.52 7.47 -3.71
C GLY A 149 26.57 7.86 -4.76
N ALA A 150 27.68 8.37 -4.29
CA ALA A 150 28.81 8.72 -5.16
C ALA A 150 29.48 7.49 -5.81
N ASP A 151 29.31 6.32 -5.22
CA ASP A 151 29.75 5.01 -5.70
C ASP A 151 28.79 4.38 -6.72
N GLY A 152 27.65 5.04 -6.98
CA GLY A 152 26.59 4.56 -7.87
C GLY A 152 25.57 3.62 -7.22
N SER A 153 25.74 3.28 -5.94
CA SER A 153 24.76 2.52 -5.15
C SER A 153 23.55 3.37 -4.77
N TYR A 154 22.46 2.72 -4.42
CA TYR A 154 21.24 3.39 -3.97
C TYR A 154 20.97 3.12 -2.50
N SER A 155 20.47 4.13 -1.80
CA SER A 155 20.11 4.00 -0.39
C SER A 155 18.73 4.56 -0.11
N TYR A 156 17.95 3.84 0.71
CA TYR A 156 16.66 4.29 1.19
C TYR A 156 16.86 5.18 2.43
N GLN A 157 16.31 6.41 2.37
CA GLN A 157 16.44 7.43 3.43
C GLN A 157 15.10 7.68 4.16
N GLY A 158 14.03 7.00 3.76
CA GLY A 158 12.74 7.04 4.44
C GLY A 158 12.69 6.16 5.68
N ASP A 159 11.50 6.00 6.23
CA ASP A 159 11.23 5.04 7.30
C ASP A 159 10.26 3.91 6.86
N GLU A 160 10.13 2.87 7.68
CA GLU A 160 9.29 1.70 7.38
C GLU A 160 7.82 1.89 7.81
N GLY A 161 7.41 3.10 8.17
CA GLY A 161 6.08 3.40 8.65
C GLY A 161 5.02 3.42 7.56
N GLN A 162 3.75 3.23 7.96
CA GLN A 162 2.58 3.37 7.12
C GLN A 162 1.61 4.36 7.73
N ARG A 163 1.29 5.43 7.01
CA ARG A 163 0.28 6.41 7.45
C ARG A 163 -1.11 5.80 7.32
N LYS A 164 -1.92 5.96 8.37
CA LYS A 164 -3.29 5.43 8.42
C LYS A 164 -4.30 6.56 8.56
N LEU A 165 -5.45 6.43 7.90
CA LEU A 165 -6.61 7.27 8.11
C LEU A 165 -7.74 6.44 8.72
N GLN A 166 -8.45 7.02 9.68
CA GLN A 166 -9.64 6.40 10.26
C GLN A 166 -10.82 6.63 9.31
N ILE A 167 -11.44 5.56 8.84
CA ILE A 167 -12.54 5.57 7.86
C ILE A 167 -13.87 5.08 8.42
N ALA A 168 -13.85 4.51 9.64
CA ALA A 168 -15.02 4.15 10.43
C ALA A 168 -14.68 4.21 11.92
N SER A 169 -15.62 3.94 12.81
CA SER A 169 -15.44 4.05 14.27
C SER A 169 -14.26 3.22 14.80
N SER A 170 -14.01 2.04 14.23
CA SER A 170 -12.95 1.11 14.63
C SER A 170 -12.01 0.71 13.48
N LEU A 171 -12.17 1.29 12.28
CA LEU A 171 -11.42 0.90 11.09
C LEU A 171 -10.51 2.04 10.63
N GLY A 172 -9.21 1.77 10.63
CA GLY A 172 -8.19 2.63 10.03
C GLY A 172 -7.51 1.92 8.86
N ILE A 173 -7.37 2.61 7.73
CA ILE A 173 -6.76 2.05 6.52
C ILE A 173 -5.40 2.71 6.25
N PRO A 174 -4.36 1.92 5.89
CA PRO A 174 -3.09 2.49 5.41
C PRO A 174 -3.31 3.22 4.08
N ILE A 175 -2.74 4.42 3.96
CA ILE A 175 -2.85 5.29 2.78
C ILE A 175 -1.51 5.52 2.07
N SER A 176 -0.45 4.87 2.53
CA SER A 176 0.87 4.88 1.91
C SER A 176 1.60 3.59 2.25
N ASP A 177 2.48 3.16 1.37
CA ASP A 177 3.42 2.08 1.61
C ASP A 177 4.85 2.65 1.66
N ASN A 178 5.78 1.96 2.33
CA ASN A 178 7.17 2.38 2.36
C ASN A 178 7.95 1.77 1.18
N GLY A 179 8.83 2.57 0.59
CA GLY A 179 9.61 2.15 -0.58
C GLY A 179 10.61 1.05 -0.29
N LYS A 180 11.09 0.93 0.95
CA LYS A 180 12.05 -0.12 1.34
C LYS A 180 11.47 -1.51 1.14
N SER A 181 10.25 -1.74 1.59
CA SER A 181 9.59 -3.05 1.46
C SER A 181 9.28 -3.42 0.00
N ILE A 182 9.01 -2.43 -0.86
CA ILE A 182 8.61 -2.67 -2.25
C ILE A 182 9.85 -2.80 -3.15
N PHE A 183 10.84 -1.90 -3.02
CA PHE A 183 11.89 -1.72 -4.02
C PHE A 183 13.30 -2.12 -3.55
N GLU A 184 13.57 -2.13 -2.23
CA GLU A 184 14.90 -2.43 -1.69
C GLU A 184 14.98 -3.84 -1.09
N SER A 185 13.92 -4.30 -0.40
CA SER A 185 13.90 -5.59 0.26
C SER A 185 13.59 -6.77 -0.68
N VAL A 186 14.01 -6.69 -1.92
CA VAL A 186 13.81 -7.74 -2.92
C VAL A 186 14.78 -8.89 -2.69
N THR A 187 14.32 -10.12 -2.83
CA THR A 187 15.17 -11.31 -2.64
C THR A 187 16.25 -11.37 -3.71
N ASN A 188 17.51 -11.44 -3.28
CA ASN A 188 18.66 -11.49 -4.17
C ASN A 188 18.93 -12.93 -4.62
N ALA A 189 18.79 -13.23 -5.89
CA ALA A 189 19.14 -14.51 -6.48
C ALA A 189 20.68 -14.71 -6.61
N GLY A 190 21.41 -13.61 -6.75
CA GLY A 190 22.88 -13.60 -6.94
C GLY A 190 23.69 -13.54 -5.64
N ARG A 191 23.17 -14.09 -4.53
CA ARG A 191 23.84 -14.08 -3.22
C ARG A 191 24.93 -15.13 -3.04
N LEU A 192 25.20 -15.90 -4.08
CA LEU A 192 26.29 -16.88 -4.17
C LEU A 192 27.21 -16.48 -5.32
N LYS A 193 28.47 -16.90 -5.22
CA LYS A 193 29.48 -16.78 -6.27
C LYS A 193 30.15 -18.11 -6.53
N SER A 194 30.48 -18.40 -7.79
CA SER A 194 31.34 -19.49 -8.20
C SER A 194 32.78 -19.01 -8.36
N GLN A 195 33.72 -19.73 -7.80
CA GLN A 195 35.15 -19.44 -7.94
C GLN A 195 35.92 -20.74 -8.16
N PRO A 196 36.73 -20.83 -9.23
CA PRO A 196 37.67 -21.94 -9.38
C PRO A 196 38.55 -22.05 -8.13
N ASP A 197 38.83 -23.27 -7.70
CA ASP A 197 39.80 -23.51 -6.62
C ASP A 197 41.24 -23.20 -7.11
N ALA A 198 42.13 -22.97 -6.14
CA ALA A 198 43.54 -22.63 -6.45
C ALA A 198 44.26 -23.70 -7.28
N ALA A 199 43.80 -24.95 -7.21
CA ALA A 199 44.30 -26.05 -7.99
C ALA A 199 43.67 -26.20 -9.40
N PHE A 200 42.78 -25.28 -9.80
CA PHE A 200 42.07 -25.34 -11.07
C PHE A 200 43.04 -25.15 -12.24
N PRO A 201 43.14 -26.11 -13.19
CA PRO A 201 44.08 -25.99 -14.29
C PRO A 201 43.74 -24.84 -15.22
N THR A 202 44.76 -24.04 -15.59
CA THR A 202 44.60 -22.92 -16.55
C THR A 202 44.25 -23.40 -17.97
N SER A 203 44.41 -24.71 -18.26
CA SER A 203 44.06 -25.33 -19.53
C SER A 203 42.64 -25.91 -19.54
N SER A 204 41.88 -25.79 -18.46
CA SER A 204 40.49 -26.28 -18.38
C SER A 204 39.60 -25.55 -19.37
N THR A 205 38.69 -26.34 -19.99
CA THR A 205 37.60 -25.81 -20.81
C THR A 205 36.30 -25.70 -20.04
N LEU A 206 36.29 -26.18 -18.77
CA LEU A 206 35.12 -26.08 -17.89
C LEU A 206 34.85 -24.64 -17.50
N SER A 207 33.64 -24.19 -17.72
CA SER A 207 33.12 -22.93 -17.25
C SER A 207 31.88 -23.19 -16.40
N VAL A 208 31.85 -22.56 -15.23
CA VAL A 208 30.72 -22.68 -14.29
C VAL A 208 30.08 -21.29 -14.18
N SER A 209 28.77 -21.20 -14.44
CA SER A 209 28.03 -19.95 -14.36
C SER A 209 27.93 -19.43 -12.91
N ALA A 210 27.51 -18.17 -12.75
CA ALA A 210 27.09 -17.68 -11.44
C ALA A 210 25.94 -18.53 -10.89
N PRO A 211 26.04 -19.01 -9.65
CA PRO A 211 24.98 -19.77 -9.01
C PRO A 211 23.80 -18.87 -8.68
N LEU A 212 22.59 -19.31 -9.07
CA LEU A 212 21.35 -18.59 -8.83
C LEU A 212 20.51 -19.33 -7.79
N VAL A 213 20.03 -18.63 -6.78
CA VAL A 213 19.01 -19.18 -5.89
C VAL A 213 17.66 -19.09 -6.59
N SER A 214 17.22 -20.22 -7.15
CA SER A 214 15.97 -20.35 -7.90
C SER A 214 14.78 -20.85 -7.08
N ASP A 215 15.06 -21.57 -5.97
CA ASP A 215 14.05 -22.04 -5.02
C ASP A 215 14.46 -21.68 -3.59
N GLU A 216 13.79 -20.68 -3.03
CA GLU A 216 14.04 -20.17 -1.69
C GLU A 216 13.68 -21.17 -0.59
N VAL A 217 12.64 -21.97 -0.83
CA VAL A 217 12.18 -22.95 0.16
C VAL A 217 13.19 -24.10 0.28
N ALA A 218 13.67 -24.58 -0.84
CA ALA A 218 14.71 -25.61 -0.87
C ALA A 218 16.05 -25.07 -0.35
N PHE A 219 16.39 -23.81 -0.66
CA PHE A 219 17.63 -23.17 -0.21
C PHE A 219 17.70 -22.97 1.30
N SER A 220 16.60 -22.55 1.93
CA SER A 220 16.52 -22.22 3.35
C SER A 220 15.95 -23.35 4.21
N GLY A 221 15.60 -24.50 3.61
CA GLY A 221 14.97 -25.63 4.29
C GLY A 221 15.87 -26.36 5.29
N ALA A 222 15.33 -27.36 5.97
CA ALA A 222 16.06 -28.14 6.99
C ALA A 222 17.31 -28.87 6.43
N ASN A 223 17.27 -29.27 5.16
CA ASN A 223 18.42 -29.77 4.39
C ASN A 223 18.82 -28.75 3.32
N GLY A 224 18.81 -27.48 3.67
CA GLY A 224 19.09 -26.37 2.76
C GLY A 224 20.53 -26.31 2.28
N PHE A 225 20.83 -25.26 1.54
CA PHE A 225 22.19 -25.02 1.05
C PHE A 225 23.13 -24.73 2.22
N PRO A 226 24.34 -25.34 2.29
CA PRO A 226 25.26 -25.15 3.41
C PRO A 226 25.66 -23.68 3.59
N ALA A 227 25.70 -23.23 4.85
CA ALA A 227 25.93 -21.81 5.19
C ALA A 227 27.28 -21.27 4.70
N ASN A 228 28.32 -22.09 4.69
CA ASN A 228 29.66 -21.71 4.22
C ASN A 228 29.86 -21.98 2.71
N GLY A 229 28.88 -22.61 2.04
CA GLY A 229 28.97 -22.99 0.65
C GLY A 229 29.34 -24.45 0.41
N VAL A 230 29.57 -24.77 -0.83
CA VAL A 230 29.94 -26.12 -1.28
C VAL A 230 31.09 -26.04 -2.29
N GLN A 231 31.83 -27.15 -2.42
CA GLN A 231 32.82 -27.35 -3.47
C GLN A 231 32.32 -28.48 -4.39
N LEU A 232 32.32 -28.23 -5.69
CA LEU A 232 32.16 -29.24 -6.73
C LEU A 232 33.55 -29.79 -7.08
N GLN A 233 33.76 -31.06 -6.94
CA GLN A 233 35.00 -31.75 -7.35
C GLN A 233 34.72 -32.67 -8.52
N PHE A 234 35.45 -32.52 -9.62
CA PHE A 234 35.27 -33.29 -10.84
C PHE A 234 36.24 -34.48 -10.89
N ASN A 235 35.69 -35.65 -11.18
CA ASN A 235 36.41 -36.88 -11.28
C ASN A 235 36.88 -37.16 -12.72
N ALA A 236 37.89 -38.04 -12.90
CA ALA A 236 38.44 -38.34 -14.21
C ALA A 236 37.45 -39.09 -15.15
N ASP A 237 36.35 -39.63 -14.63
CA ASP A 237 35.29 -40.31 -15.35
C ASP A 237 34.15 -39.41 -15.82
N GLY A 238 34.29 -38.07 -15.65
CA GLY A 238 33.27 -37.08 -15.97
C GLY A 238 32.16 -36.99 -14.92
N SER A 239 32.26 -37.69 -13.81
CA SER A 239 31.40 -37.49 -12.66
C SER A 239 31.91 -36.35 -11.77
N TYR A 240 31.05 -35.82 -10.93
CA TYR A 240 31.44 -34.84 -9.89
C TYR A 240 30.71 -35.14 -8.60
N ASP A 241 31.35 -34.72 -7.51
CA ASP A 241 30.83 -34.84 -6.14
C ASP A 241 30.78 -33.48 -5.50
N ILE A 242 29.79 -33.28 -4.63
CA ILE A 242 29.57 -32.01 -3.93
C ILE A 242 29.94 -32.17 -2.45
N TYR A 243 30.89 -31.35 -2.00
CA TYR A 243 31.40 -31.33 -0.64
C TYR A 243 30.94 -30.05 0.08
N GLU A 244 30.57 -30.18 1.34
CA GLU A 244 30.33 -29.02 2.19
C GLU A 244 31.63 -28.30 2.55
N LEU A 245 31.64 -26.98 2.53
CA LEU A 245 32.77 -26.18 2.97
C LEU A 245 32.65 -25.83 4.46
N ASP A 246 33.76 -25.91 5.18
CA ASP A 246 33.84 -25.39 6.53
C ASP A 246 34.02 -23.85 6.55
N SER A 247 34.07 -23.24 7.74
CA SER A 247 34.26 -21.78 7.90
C SER A 247 35.62 -21.25 7.39
N SER A 248 36.58 -22.14 7.12
CA SER A 248 37.88 -21.81 6.53
C SER A 248 37.92 -22.00 5.00
N GLY A 249 36.82 -22.46 4.39
CA GLY A 249 36.73 -22.78 2.98
C GLY A 249 37.33 -24.13 2.62
N THR A 250 37.59 -25.01 3.60
CA THR A 250 38.11 -26.36 3.35
C THR A 250 36.98 -27.35 3.11
N PRO A 251 37.02 -28.19 2.06
CA PRO A 251 35.97 -29.18 1.79
C PRO A 251 36.00 -30.30 2.84
N ALA A 252 34.81 -30.80 3.18
CA ALA A 252 34.64 -31.96 4.03
C ALA A 252 35.31 -33.23 3.39
N THR A 253 35.65 -34.19 4.20
CA THR A 253 36.31 -35.44 3.73
C THR A 253 35.32 -36.40 3.08
N VAL A 254 34.01 -36.21 3.24
CA VAL A 254 32.94 -37.03 2.70
C VAL A 254 31.98 -36.13 1.93
N PRO A 255 31.61 -36.51 0.69
CA PRO A 255 30.63 -35.72 -0.07
C PRO A 255 29.24 -35.78 0.53
N LEU A 256 28.42 -34.77 0.21
CA LEU A 256 27.03 -34.75 0.59
C LEU A 256 26.26 -35.91 -0.08
N THR A 257 25.40 -36.61 0.67
CA THR A 257 24.72 -37.83 0.22
C THR A 257 23.83 -37.63 -1.03
N ASP A 258 23.31 -36.42 -1.23
CA ASP A 258 22.51 -35.99 -2.37
C ASP A 258 23.33 -35.31 -3.49
N GLY A 259 24.65 -35.26 -3.30
CA GLY A 259 25.61 -34.65 -4.22
C GLY A 259 26.72 -35.60 -4.68
N THR A 260 26.50 -36.94 -4.70
CA THR A 260 27.52 -37.90 -5.08
C THR A 260 27.26 -38.51 -6.47
N GLY A 261 28.34 -38.69 -7.23
CA GLY A 261 28.30 -39.39 -8.51
C GLY A 261 27.42 -38.73 -9.58
N LEU A 262 27.24 -37.43 -9.49
CA LEU A 262 26.54 -36.65 -10.48
C LEU A 262 27.38 -36.63 -11.77
N LYS A 263 26.73 -36.63 -12.95
CA LYS A 263 27.43 -36.62 -14.23
C LYS A 263 27.00 -35.46 -15.08
N MET A 264 27.97 -34.83 -15.76
CA MET A 264 27.68 -34.00 -16.91
C MET A 264 27.24 -34.87 -18.09
N ASP A 265 26.50 -34.31 -19.06
CA ASP A 265 26.21 -35.01 -20.29
C ASP A 265 27.53 -35.16 -21.11
N ASP A 266 27.55 -36.12 -22.03
CA ASP A 266 28.74 -36.39 -22.83
C ASP A 266 28.90 -35.44 -24.04
N ASP A 267 28.01 -34.43 -24.20
CA ASP A 267 28.05 -33.50 -25.33
C ASP A 267 28.64 -32.14 -24.87
N PRO A 268 29.94 -31.87 -25.09
CA PRO A 268 30.60 -30.64 -24.65
C PRO A 268 30.07 -29.36 -25.35
N ARG A 269 29.07 -29.50 -26.26
CA ARG A 269 28.42 -28.39 -26.96
C ARG A 269 27.17 -27.92 -26.27
N LYS A 270 26.69 -28.64 -25.24
CA LYS A 270 25.53 -28.28 -24.45
C LYS A 270 25.95 -27.88 -23.06
N SER A 271 25.23 -26.92 -22.50
CA SER A 271 25.33 -26.59 -21.09
C SER A 271 24.56 -27.63 -20.27
N ASP A 272 25.20 -28.14 -19.23
CA ASP A 272 24.52 -28.92 -18.20
C ASP A 272 23.93 -28.01 -17.12
N SER A 273 22.71 -28.29 -16.71
CA SER A 273 22.07 -27.59 -15.62
C SER A 273 22.14 -28.40 -14.33
N LEU A 274 22.90 -27.95 -13.36
CA LEU A 274 22.90 -28.49 -12.01
C LEU A 274 21.90 -27.74 -11.13
N VAL A 275 20.96 -28.50 -10.56
CA VAL A 275 20.05 -27.95 -9.51
C VAL A 275 20.36 -28.70 -8.21
N PHE A 276 20.87 -27.97 -7.23
CA PHE A 276 21.24 -28.53 -5.93
C PHE A 276 20.72 -27.67 -4.79
N ARG A 277 19.82 -28.20 -3.97
CA ARG A 277 19.23 -27.54 -2.79
C ARG A 277 18.77 -26.11 -3.06
N GLY A 278 18.00 -25.92 -4.13
CA GLY A 278 17.44 -24.62 -4.52
C GLY A 278 18.41 -23.70 -5.25
N VAL A 279 19.64 -24.11 -5.50
CA VAL A 279 20.64 -23.38 -6.29
C VAL A 279 20.75 -24.01 -7.66
N THR A 280 20.64 -23.19 -8.70
CA THR A 280 20.81 -23.58 -10.11
C THR A 280 22.08 -22.96 -10.66
N LEU A 281 22.88 -23.74 -11.35
CA LEU A 281 24.06 -23.28 -12.10
C LEU A 281 24.20 -24.05 -13.40
N GLN A 282 24.89 -23.45 -14.37
CA GLN A 282 25.19 -24.03 -15.65
C GLN A 282 26.68 -24.43 -15.70
N LEU A 283 26.92 -25.63 -16.21
CA LEU A 283 28.27 -26.16 -16.44
C LEU A 283 28.48 -26.29 -17.96
N ASP A 284 29.46 -25.58 -18.47
CA ASP A 284 29.82 -25.56 -19.90
C ASP A 284 31.20 -26.16 -20.12
N GLY A 285 31.40 -26.91 -21.20
CA GLY A 285 32.66 -27.50 -21.55
C GLY A 285 32.84 -28.91 -20.99
N ALA A 286 34.08 -29.40 -20.96
CA ALA A 286 34.44 -30.70 -20.45
C ALA A 286 35.31 -30.56 -19.20
N ALA A 287 34.89 -31.23 -18.13
CA ALA A 287 35.68 -31.32 -16.90
C ALA A 287 36.84 -32.33 -17.05
N ALA A 288 38.03 -31.97 -16.58
CA ALA A 288 39.12 -32.90 -16.37
C ALA A 288 39.17 -33.30 -14.89
N GLY A 289 39.64 -34.54 -14.63
CA GLY A 289 39.74 -35.01 -13.25
C GLY A 289 40.66 -34.18 -12.40
N GLY A 290 40.20 -33.83 -11.19
CA GLY A 290 40.92 -33.00 -10.23
C GLY A 290 40.58 -31.52 -10.28
N GLU A 291 39.67 -31.09 -11.15
CA GLU A 291 39.13 -29.73 -11.13
C GLU A 291 38.17 -29.57 -9.97
N ALA A 292 38.19 -28.38 -9.33
CA ALA A 292 37.29 -28.05 -8.24
C ALA A 292 36.81 -26.60 -8.34
N VAL A 293 35.53 -26.41 -8.05
CA VAL A 293 34.88 -25.08 -8.05
C VAL A 293 34.16 -24.85 -6.76
N ASN A 294 34.48 -23.76 -6.09
CA ASN A 294 33.85 -23.35 -4.84
C ASN A 294 32.62 -22.48 -5.13
N ILE A 295 31.49 -22.83 -4.55
CA ILE A 295 30.26 -22.03 -4.54
C ILE A 295 30.08 -21.51 -3.13
N THR A 296 30.32 -20.22 -2.94
CA THR A 296 30.35 -19.58 -1.61
C THR A 296 29.40 -18.40 -1.55
N PRO A 297 28.89 -18.06 -0.35
CA PRO A 297 28.09 -16.86 -0.18
C PRO A 297 28.84 -15.57 -0.59
N THR A 298 28.14 -14.66 -1.27
CA THR A 298 28.60 -13.31 -1.51
C THR A 298 28.37 -12.48 -0.24
N LEU A 299 29.46 -12.04 0.38
CA LEU A 299 29.40 -11.25 1.61
C LEU A 299 29.31 -9.77 1.26
N SER A 300 28.46 -9.03 1.97
CA SER A 300 28.45 -7.57 1.96
C SER A 300 29.72 -6.99 2.63
N GLY A 301 29.94 -5.69 2.52
CA GLY A 301 31.03 -5.02 3.20
C GLY A 301 31.02 -5.17 4.74
N SER A 302 29.90 -5.57 5.33
CA SER A 302 29.74 -5.92 6.75
C SER A 302 30.07 -7.38 7.08
N GLY A 303 30.38 -8.21 6.07
CA GLY A 303 30.65 -9.63 6.25
C GLY A 303 29.38 -10.53 6.34
N GLU A 304 28.20 -9.96 6.10
CA GLU A 304 26.94 -10.71 6.07
C GLU A 304 26.53 -11.08 4.64
N ILE A 305 25.80 -12.16 4.48
CA ILE A 305 25.27 -12.58 3.17
C ILE A 305 24.27 -11.53 2.68
N GLN A 306 24.48 -11.04 1.46
CA GLN A 306 23.58 -10.07 0.83
C GLN A 306 22.27 -10.73 0.36
N GLN A 307 21.39 -11.02 1.33
CA GLN A 307 20.13 -11.72 1.07
C GLN A 307 19.12 -10.88 0.28
N LYS A 308 19.23 -9.55 0.36
CA LYS A 308 18.34 -8.59 -0.29
C LYS A 308 19.13 -7.65 -1.18
N GLN A 309 18.51 -7.27 -2.30
CA GLN A 309 19.10 -6.32 -3.24
C GLN A 309 18.01 -5.42 -3.82
N GLY A 310 18.28 -4.12 -3.87
CA GLY A 310 17.36 -3.15 -4.44
C GLY A 310 17.19 -3.33 -5.95
N ILE A 311 16.02 -2.95 -6.47
CA ILE A 311 15.75 -2.99 -7.91
C ILE A 311 16.70 -2.07 -8.66
N LEU A 312 16.95 -0.86 -8.15
CA LEU A 312 17.88 0.11 -8.76
C LEU A 312 19.32 -0.43 -8.76
N ASP A 313 19.76 -1.04 -7.65
CA ASP A 313 21.10 -1.65 -7.58
C ASP A 313 21.23 -2.84 -8.54
N THR A 314 20.16 -3.59 -8.75
CA THR A 314 20.15 -4.69 -9.74
C THR A 314 20.38 -4.15 -11.15
N ILE A 315 19.73 -3.04 -11.52
CA ILE A 315 19.89 -2.40 -12.83
C ILE A 315 21.27 -1.79 -12.97
N ALA A 316 21.76 -1.10 -11.94
CA ALA A 316 23.10 -0.48 -11.91
C ALA A 316 24.20 -1.54 -12.05
N ASN A 317 24.08 -2.70 -11.38
CA ASN A 317 25.02 -3.80 -11.49
C ASN A 317 25.01 -4.42 -12.90
N LEU A 318 23.84 -4.63 -13.50
CA LEU A 318 23.74 -5.09 -14.89
C LEU A 318 24.38 -4.09 -15.86
N ARG A 319 24.07 -2.80 -15.72
CA ARG A 319 24.65 -1.74 -16.53
C ARG A 319 26.17 -1.71 -16.41
N SER A 320 26.70 -1.76 -15.19
CA SER A 320 28.14 -1.82 -14.92
C SER A 320 28.82 -3.04 -15.55
N ALA A 321 28.15 -4.20 -15.52
CA ALA A 321 28.67 -5.41 -16.16
C ALA A 321 28.75 -5.28 -17.68
N LEU A 322 27.80 -4.59 -18.31
CA LEU A 322 27.78 -4.34 -19.77
C LEU A 322 28.81 -3.26 -20.20
N GLU A 323 29.04 -2.25 -19.34
CA GLU A 323 30.00 -1.17 -19.60
C GLU A 323 31.46 -1.62 -19.40
N ASN A 324 31.70 -2.66 -18.60
CA ASN A 324 33.04 -3.11 -18.31
C ASN A 324 33.67 -3.84 -19.51
N PRO A 325 34.73 -3.26 -20.16
CA PRO A 325 35.34 -3.83 -21.35
C PRO A 325 36.12 -5.13 -21.05
N SER A 326 36.42 -5.42 -19.79
CA SER A 326 37.12 -6.63 -19.36
C SER A 326 36.19 -7.84 -19.21
N ASN A 327 34.86 -7.64 -19.17
CA ASN A 327 33.92 -8.73 -19.04
C ASN A 327 33.78 -9.51 -20.35
N GLY A 328 33.96 -10.82 -20.26
CA GLY A 328 33.70 -11.76 -21.34
C GLY A 328 32.19 -11.99 -21.53
N ASN A 329 31.86 -12.84 -22.52
CA ASN A 329 30.48 -13.22 -22.79
C ASN A 329 29.86 -14.01 -21.61
N THR A 330 30.66 -14.78 -20.89
CA THR A 330 30.23 -15.53 -19.69
C THR A 330 29.88 -14.61 -18.55
N ASP A 331 30.73 -13.60 -18.26
CA ASP A 331 30.47 -12.65 -17.16
C ASP A 331 29.20 -11.83 -17.41
N VAL A 332 28.98 -11.42 -18.68
CA VAL A 332 27.76 -10.71 -19.07
C VAL A 332 26.53 -11.59 -18.97
N ARG A 333 26.62 -12.87 -19.44
CA ARG A 333 25.53 -13.84 -19.33
C ARG A 333 25.13 -14.05 -17.86
N ASP A 334 26.10 -14.18 -16.99
CA ASP A 334 25.89 -14.39 -15.56
C ASP A 334 25.27 -13.17 -14.89
N ALA A 335 25.77 -11.98 -15.19
CA ALA A 335 25.15 -10.73 -14.72
C ALA A 335 23.70 -10.56 -15.20
N VAL A 336 23.43 -10.92 -16.45
CA VAL A 336 22.07 -10.92 -17.03
C VAL A 336 21.16 -11.91 -16.31
N ALA A 337 21.64 -13.13 -16.06
CA ALA A 337 20.84 -14.18 -15.39
C ALA A 337 20.48 -13.76 -13.97
N VAL A 338 21.41 -13.20 -13.19
CA VAL A 338 21.15 -12.64 -11.87
C VAL A 338 20.14 -11.48 -11.96
N ALA A 339 20.36 -10.55 -12.90
CA ALA A 339 19.50 -9.38 -13.07
C ALA A 339 18.08 -9.77 -13.45
N LEU A 340 17.88 -10.71 -14.38
CA LEU A 340 16.56 -11.19 -14.78
C LEU A 340 15.79 -11.79 -13.59
N THR A 341 16.44 -12.65 -12.81
CA THR A 341 15.80 -13.27 -11.64
C THR A 341 15.46 -12.23 -10.58
N ASN A 342 16.37 -11.30 -10.30
CA ASN A 342 16.11 -10.22 -9.33
C ASN A 342 15.02 -9.25 -9.82
N LEU A 343 14.96 -8.95 -11.12
CA LEU A 343 13.89 -8.14 -11.71
C LEU A 343 12.53 -8.84 -11.62
N ASP A 344 12.49 -10.17 -11.86
CA ASP A 344 11.26 -10.95 -11.71
C ASP A 344 10.78 -10.93 -10.24
N HIS A 345 11.70 -11.08 -9.26
CA HIS A 345 11.38 -10.90 -7.84
C HIS A 345 10.90 -9.47 -7.51
N GLY A 346 11.53 -8.46 -8.11
CA GLY A 346 11.14 -7.05 -7.96
C GLY A 346 9.74 -6.78 -8.52
N MET A 347 9.43 -7.30 -9.70
CA MET A 347 8.09 -7.19 -10.29
C MET A 347 7.03 -7.88 -9.42
N VAL A 348 7.33 -9.06 -8.87
CA VAL A 348 6.43 -9.73 -7.90
C VAL A 348 6.18 -8.86 -6.67
N SER A 349 7.23 -8.21 -6.12
CA SER A 349 7.08 -7.30 -4.98
C SER A 349 6.17 -6.10 -5.31
N VAL A 350 6.37 -5.48 -6.48
CA VAL A 350 5.52 -4.37 -6.98
C VAL A 350 4.07 -4.83 -7.18
N ASP A 351 3.85 -6.01 -7.77
CA ASP A 351 2.50 -6.55 -7.99
C ASP A 351 1.80 -6.93 -6.67
N GLN A 352 2.54 -7.42 -5.67
CA GLN A 352 2.00 -7.63 -4.31
C GLN A 352 1.56 -6.32 -3.68
N ALA A 353 2.36 -5.24 -3.79
CA ALA A 353 1.99 -3.92 -3.30
C ALA A 353 0.72 -3.40 -4.00
N ARG A 354 0.62 -3.54 -5.33
CA ARG A 354 -0.58 -3.19 -6.12
C ARG A 354 -1.80 -4.01 -5.70
N GLY A 355 -1.63 -5.32 -5.48
CA GLY A 355 -2.69 -6.19 -4.98
C GLY A 355 -3.21 -5.74 -3.61
N ASN A 356 -2.33 -5.35 -2.70
CA ASN A 356 -2.68 -4.79 -1.40
C ASN A 356 -3.45 -3.46 -1.52
N ILE A 357 -3.01 -2.57 -2.43
CA ILE A 357 -3.71 -1.31 -2.72
C ILE A 357 -5.10 -1.59 -3.27
N GLY A 358 -5.25 -2.53 -4.23
CA GLY A 358 -6.54 -2.93 -4.77
C GLY A 358 -7.49 -3.47 -3.69
N ALA A 359 -6.99 -4.29 -2.77
CA ALA A 359 -7.78 -4.77 -1.63
C ALA A 359 -8.24 -3.63 -0.71
N ARG A 360 -7.37 -2.64 -0.44
CA ARG A 360 -7.72 -1.44 0.35
C ARG A 360 -8.76 -0.57 -0.36
N LEU A 361 -8.65 -0.40 -1.68
CA LEU A 361 -9.63 0.35 -2.47
C LEU A 361 -11.02 -0.30 -2.41
N ASN A 362 -11.10 -1.63 -2.47
CA ASN A 362 -12.36 -2.36 -2.30
C ASN A 362 -12.97 -2.15 -0.89
N VAL A 363 -12.13 -2.13 0.16
CA VAL A 363 -12.59 -1.83 1.53
C VAL A 363 -13.10 -0.39 1.64
N ILE A 364 -12.44 0.57 0.97
CA ILE A 364 -12.90 1.97 0.92
C ILE A 364 -14.27 2.05 0.27
N GLU A 365 -14.48 1.41 -0.87
CA GLU A 365 -15.74 1.44 -1.62
C GLU A 365 -16.89 0.82 -0.82
N SER A 366 -16.65 -0.34 -0.20
CA SER A 366 -17.64 -0.98 0.70
C SER A 366 -17.98 -0.07 1.89
N THR A 367 -16.97 0.49 2.56
CA THR A 367 -17.19 1.37 3.73
C THR A 367 -17.89 2.66 3.34
N GLN A 368 -17.64 3.20 2.14
CA GLN A 368 -18.33 4.38 1.63
C GLN A 368 -19.83 4.09 1.45
N THR A 369 -20.17 2.96 0.83
CA THR A 369 -21.57 2.51 0.66
C THR A 369 -22.26 2.36 2.01
N ASP A 370 -21.62 1.67 2.97
CA ASP A 370 -22.14 1.50 4.31
C ASP A 370 -22.42 2.84 5.03
N ASN A 371 -21.49 3.81 4.90
CA ASN A 371 -21.65 5.14 5.48
C ASN A 371 -22.78 5.95 4.81
N GLU A 372 -22.96 5.81 3.49
CA GLU A 372 -24.06 6.43 2.74
C GLU A 372 -25.40 5.88 3.20
N ASP A 373 -25.52 4.56 3.38
CA ASP A 373 -26.74 3.90 3.88
C ASP A 373 -27.10 4.35 5.31
N VAL A 374 -26.10 4.39 6.21
CA VAL A 374 -26.30 4.92 7.58
C VAL A 374 -26.70 6.40 7.56
N THR A 375 -26.09 7.18 6.68
CA THR A 375 -26.42 8.60 6.48
C THR A 375 -27.88 8.77 6.02
N LEU A 376 -28.34 7.93 5.08
CA LEU A 376 -29.72 7.95 4.60
C LEU A 376 -30.72 7.62 5.70
N VAL A 377 -30.45 6.56 6.48
CA VAL A 377 -31.29 6.18 7.62
C VAL A 377 -31.34 7.30 8.68
N ASN A 378 -30.18 7.87 9.01
CA ASN A 378 -30.12 8.98 9.99
C ASN A 378 -30.91 10.20 9.53
N LYS A 379 -30.82 10.58 8.23
CA LYS A 379 -31.62 11.66 7.66
C LYS A 379 -33.13 11.35 7.71
N GLY A 380 -33.52 10.11 7.43
CA GLY A 380 -34.91 9.69 7.57
C GLY A 380 -35.43 9.85 9.00
N VAL A 381 -34.68 9.36 10.00
CA VAL A 381 -35.05 9.52 11.41
C VAL A 381 -35.03 11.00 11.85
N GLN A 382 -34.11 11.81 11.34
CA GLN A 382 -34.12 13.25 11.60
C GLN A 382 -35.35 13.94 11.01
N ALA A 383 -35.76 13.56 9.79
CA ALA A 383 -36.97 14.05 9.15
C ALA A 383 -38.23 13.68 9.98
N ASP A 384 -38.39 12.43 10.36
CA ASP A 384 -39.50 11.95 11.17
C ASP A 384 -39.62 12.69 12.52
N LEU A 385 -38.50 13.02 13.14
CA LEU A 385 -38.49 13.75 14.41
C LEU A 385 -38.73 15.26 14.25
N ARG A 386 -38.26 15.87 13.17
CA ARG A 386 -38.21 17.33 13.00
C ARG A 386 -39.34 17.87 12.13
N GLU A 387 -39.76 17.14 11.10
CA GLU A 387 -40.72 17.63 10.11
C GLU A 387 -42.13 17.82 10.72
N LEU A 388 -42.80 18.83 10.25
CA LEU A 388 -44.12 19.22 10.65
C LEU A 388 -45.18 18.53 9.73
N ASP A 389 -46.19 17.89 10.33
CA ASP A 389 -47.37 17.54 9.57
C ASP A 389 -48.19 18.82 9.30
N TYR A 390 -48.09 19.32 8.06
CA TYR A 390 -48.76 20.53 7.62
C TYR A 390 -50.29 20.44 7.71
N ALA A 391 -50.90 19.29 7.48
CA ALA A 391 -52.34 19.14 7.54
C ALA A 391 -52.87 19.31 8.98
N GLU A 392 -52.19 18.67 9.94
CA GLU A 392 -52.49 18.83 11.36
C GLU A 392 -52.21 20.26 11.83
N ALA A 393 -51.05 20.84 11.44
CA ALA A 393 -50.64 22.16 11.86
C ALA A 393 -51.58 23.29 11.36
N LEU A 394 -52.06 23.19 10.11
CA LEU A 394 -53.04 24.12 9.53
C LEU A 394 -54.38 24.01 10.21
N SER A 395 -54.85 22.75 10.47
CA SER A 395 -56.08 22.51 11.23
C SER A 395 -56.01 23.10 12.65
N ARG A 396 -54.86 22.88 13.33
CA ARG A 396 -54.61 23.42 14.67
C ARG A 396 -54.54 24.93 14.67
N LEU A 397 -53.87 25.57 13.68
CA LEU A 397 -53.82 27.01 13.53
C LEU A 397 -55.24 27.60 13.32
N SER A 398 -56.04 27.04 12.43
CA SER A 398 -57.44 27.46 12.18
C SER A 398 -58.28 27.38 13.46
N MET A 399 -58.15 26.32 14.26
CA MET A 399 -58.84 26.18 15.52
C MET A 399 -58.36 27.22 16.55
N GLN A 400 -57.03 27.46 16.64
CA GLN A 400 -56.45 28.44 17.55
C GLN A 400 -56.85 29.87 17.22
N THR A 401 -56.98 30.22 15.92
CA THR A 401 -57.48 31.55 15.51
C THR A 401 -58.95 31.75 15.87
N VAL A 402 -59.81 30.73 15.65
CA VAL A 402 -61.23 30.80 16.07
C VAL A 402 -61.37 30.94 17.59
N VAL A 403 -60.56 30.17 18.36
CA VAL A 403 -60.57 30.27 19.83
C VAL A 403 -60.07 31.64 20.30
N LEU A 404 -59.04 32.20 19.64
CA LEU A 404 -58.53 33.53 19.96
C LEU A 404 -59.58 34.63 19.69
N GLU A 405 -60.26 34.59 18.53
CA GLU A 405 -61.31 35.53 18.20
C GLU A 405 -62.52 35.45 19.18
N ALA A 406 -62.95 34.21 19.53
CA ALA A 406 -64.00 33.99 20.51
C ALA A 406 -63.60 34.53 21.91
N ALA A 407 -62.35 34.30 22.33
CA ALA A 407 -61.85 34.78 23.60
C ALA A 407 -61.79 36.35 23.64
N GLN A 408 -61.36 36.97 22.53
CA GLN A 408 -61.31 38.43 22.39
C GLN A 408 -62.76 39.04 22.44
N GLN A 409 -63.70 38.47 21.71
CA GLN A 409 -65.09 38.91 21.71
C GLN A 409 -65.74 38.72 23.08
N SER A 410 -65.54 37.58 23.74
CA SER A 410 -65.99 37.32 25.09
C SER A 410 -65.44 38.31 26.12
N TYR A 411 -64.11 38.59 26.01
CA TYR A 411 -63.46 39.54 26.86
C TYR A 411 -64.00 40.94 26.70
N VAL A 412 -64.25 41.46 25.49
CA VAL A 412 -64.83 42.78 25.20
C VAL A 412 -66.27 42.88 25.78
N LYS A 413 -67.10 41.78 25.64
CA LYS A 413 -68.44 41.70 26.22
C LYS A 413 -68.40 41.76 27.75
N ILE A 414 -67.53 41.00 28.41
CA ILE A 414 -67.40 40.98 29.87
C ILE A 414 -66.85 42.34 30.40
N ALA A 415 -65.86 42.91 29.71
CA ALA A 415 -65.33 44.26 30.07
C ALA A 415 -66.40 45.38 29.93
N GLY A 416 -67.20 45.33 28.85
CA GLY A 416 -68.31 46.25 28.62
C GLY A 416 -69.39 46.13 29.69
N LEU A 417 -69.83 44.95 30.09
CA LEU A 417 -70.80 44.73 31.17
C LEU A 417 -70.26 45.21 32.54
N SER A 418 -68.95 45.09 32.81
CA SER A 418 -68.33 45.58 34.05
C SER A 418 -68.26 47.11 34.11
N LEU A 419 -68.12 47.79 32.98
CA LEU A 419 -68.20 49.25 32.93
C LEU A 419 -69.62 49.76 33.16
N PHE A 420 -70.61 49.11 32.60
CA PHE A 420 -72.04 49.45 32.75
C PHE A 420 -72.54 49.30 34.21
N ASN A 421 -71.98 48.34 34.97
CA ASN A 421 -72.29 48.13 36.38
C ASN A 421 -71.60 49.17 37.32
N LYS A 422 -70.76 50.05 36.78
CA LYS A 422 -70.06 51.10 37.54
C LYS A 422 -70.61 52.53 37.33
N MET A 423 -71.51 52.70 36.36
CA MET A 423 -72.29 53.85 36.16
C MET A 423 -73.65 53.70 36.92
#